data_14a61e42c095a3aceae99e885926f329
#
_entry.id   14a61e42c095a3aceae99e885926f329
#
_cell.length_a   1.000
_cell.length_b   1.000
_cell.length_c   1.000
_cell.angle_alpha   90.00
_cell.angle_beta   90.00
_cell.angle_gamma   90.00
#
_symmetry.space_group_name_H-M   'P 1'
#
loop_
_entity.id
_entity.type
_entity.pdbx_description
1 polymer ?
#
loop_
_entity_poly.entity_id
_entity_poly.type
_entity_poly.pdbx_seq_one_letter_code
_entity_poly.pdbx_strand_id
1 'polypeptide(L)' 'MKRTYKAMAMVTDGEREWNVCIYSGYKTIEEANNGINRFCKHGYNVIKTWVE' A
#
# COMPACT_ATOMS: atom_id res chain seq x y z
N MET A 1 10.40 20.79 -7.71
CA MET A 1 9.62 19.60 -8.12
C MET A 1 8.87 19.02 -6.95
N LYS A 2 7.60 18.72 -7.14
CA LYS A 2 6.83 18.07 -6.10
C LYS A 2 7.03 16.57 -6.19
N ARG A 3 7.44 15.98 -5.08
CA ARG A 3 7.58 14.53 -4.99
C ARG A 3 6.21 13.91 -4.71
N THR A 4 5.94 12.79 -5.34
CA THR A 4 4.77 11.99 -5.03
C THR A 4 5.19 10.68 -4.36
N TYR A 5 4.25 10.05 -3.69
CA TYR A 5 4.49 8.83 -2.93
C TYR A 5 3.59 7.70 -3.44
N LYS A 6 4.07 6.49 -3.30
CA LYS A 6 3.32 5.27 -3.64
C LYS A 6 3.03 4.50 -2.38
N ALA A 7 1.80 4.01 -2.25
CA ALA A 7 1.44 3.09 -1.19
C ALA A 7 1.56 1.67 -1.72
N MET A 8 2.36 0.85 -1.04
CA MET A 8 2.66 -0.50 -1.46
C MET A 8 2.30 -1.50 -0.36
N ALA A 9 2.00 -2.72 -0.77
CA ALA A 9 1.71 -3.79 0.16
C ALA A 9 2.20 -5.11 -0.38
N MET A 10 2.58 -6.01 0.51
CA MET A 10 2.82 -7.40 0.18
C MET A 10 1.64 -8.21 0.68
N VAL A 11 1.00 -8.94 -0.21
CA VAL A 11 -0.18 -9.74 0.11
C VAL A 11 0.09 -11.22 -0.15
N THR A 12 -0.74 -12.08 0.44
CA THR A 12 -0.61 -13.52 0.29
C THR A 12 -1.98 -14.16 0.12
N ASP A 13 -2.02 -15.29 -0.59
CA ASP A 13 -3.19 -16.17 -0.63
C ASP A 13 -3.03 -17.40 0.25
N GLY A 14 -1.95 -17.44 1.05
CA GLY A 14 -1.61 -18.56 1.91
C GLY A 14 -0.49 -19.43 1.34
N GLU A 15 -0.33 -19.47 0.02
CA GLU A 15 0.71 -20.24 -0.65
C GLU A 15 1.74 -19.36 -1.34
N ARG A 16 1.28 -18.23 -1.87
CA ARG A 16 2.13 -17.29 -2.61
C ARG A 16 2.06 -15.92 -1.99
N GLU A 17 3.10 -15.16 -2.24
CA GLU A 17 3.21 -13.77 -1.79
C GLU A 17 3.60 -12.91 -2.97
N TRP A 18 3.00 -11.75 -3.08
CA TRP A 18 3.37 -10.80 -4.14
C TRP A 18 3.16 -9.38 -3.67
N ASN A 19 3.85 -8.46 -4.35
CA ASN A 19 3.74 -7.04 -4.06
C ASN A 19 2.66 -6.42 -4.92
N VAL A 20 1.87 -5.53 -4.35
CA VAL A 20 0.88 -4.77 -5.08
C VAL A 20 1.08 -3.28 -4.82
N CYS A 21 0.78 -2.47 -5.82
CA CYS A 21 0.75 -1.03 -5.66
C CYS A 21 -0.70 -0.63 -5.38
N ILE A 22 -0.94 -0.13 -4.18
CA ILE A 22 -2.29 0.29 -3.78
C ILE A 22 -2.71 1.51 -4.58
N TYR A 23 -1.82 2.50 -4.64
CA TYR A 23 -2.04 3.72 -5.40
C TYR A 23 -0.73 4.48 -5.51
N SER A 24 -0.55 5.21 -6.59
CA SER A 24 0.60 6.09 -6.75
C SER A 24 0.10 7.51 -7.01
N GLY A 25 0.90 8.49 -6.58
CA GLY A 25 0.55 9.89 -6.79
C GLY A 25 0.06 10.60 -5.54
N TYR A 26 0.25 10.02 -4.36
CA TYR A 26 -0.04 10.72 -3.12
C TYR A 26 0.90 11.90 -2.94
N LYS A 27 0.37 13.00 -2.46
CA LYS A 27 1.15 14.21 -2.24
C LYS A 27 1.95 14.19 -0.94
N THR A 28 1.49 13.43 0.04
CA THR A 28 2.14 13.34 1.35
C THR A 28 2.19 11.87 1.80
N ILE A 29 3.12 11.60 2.72
CA ILE A 29 3.25 10.27 3.32
C ILE A 29 1.99 9.95 4.12
N GLU A 30 1.40 10.93 4.78
CA GLU A 30 0.17 10.75 5.55
C GLU A 30 -0.97 10.26 4.66
N GLU A 31 -1.14 10.85 3.47
CA GLU A 31 -2.15 10.40 2.53
C GLU A 31 -1.91 8.96 2.09
N ALA A 32 -0.63 8.61 1.84
CA ALA A 32 -0.27 7.25 1.47
C ALA A 32 -0.63 6.26 2.59
N ASN A 33 -0.35 6.62 3.84
CA ASN A 33 -0.70 5.77 4.98
C ASN A 33 -2.21 5.60 5.13
N ASN A 34 -2.98 6.65 4.85
CA ASN A 34 -4.44 6.56 4.86
C ASN A 34 -4.94 5.60 3.79
N GLY A 35 -4.32 5.62 2.61
CA GLY A 35 -4.63 4.68 1.54
C GLY A 35 -4.32 3.24 1.94
N ILE A 36 -3.20 3.02 2.62
CA ILE A 36 -2.81 1.71 3.14
C ILE A 36 -3.86 1.22 4.14
N ASN A 37 -4.29 2.08 5.06
CA ASN A 37 -5.29 1.71 6.05
C ASN A 37 -6.60 1.28 5.41
N ARG A 38 -7.05 1.99 4.38
CA ARG A 38 -8.26 1.63 3.64
C ARG A 38 -8.11 0.29 2.96
N PHE A 39 -6.98 0.05 2.33
CA PHE A 39 -6.68 -1.21 1.66
C PHE A 39 -6.76 -2.38 2.64
N CYS A 40 -6.16 -2.23 3.82
CA CYS A 40 -6.15 -3.28 4.84
C CYS A 40 -7.55 -3.61 5.35
N LYS A 41 -8.48 -2.64 5.32
CA LYS A 41 -9.86 -2.86 5.78
C LYS A 41 -10.72 -3.65 4.80
N HIS A 42 -10.26 -3.84 3.56
CA HIS A 42 -11.02 -4.56 2.54
C HIS A 42 -10.86 -6.07 2.60
N GLY A 43 -10.21 -6.59 3.64
CA GLY A 43 -10.12 -8.03 3.84
C GLY A 43 -9.01 -8.74 3.10
N TYR A 44 -8.09 -8.02 2.54
CA TYR A 44 -6.89 -8.60 1.93
C TYR A 44 -5.94 -9.14 2.99
N ASN A 45 -5.29 -10.26 2.70
CA ASN A 45 -4.28 -10.82 3.59
C ASN A 45 -2.95 -10.08 3.37
N VAL A 46 -2.75 -9.02 4.12
CA VAL A 46 -1.59 -8.16 3.99
C VAL A 46 -0.50 -8.60 4.96
N ILE A 47 0.70 -8.85 4.45
CA ILE A 47 1.85 -9.25 5.25
C ILE A 47 2.57 -8.01 5.78
N LYS A 48 2.82 -7.04 4.90
CA LYS A 48 3.48 -5.80 5.28
C LYS A 48 3.09 -4.69 4.29
N THR A 49 3.30 -3.47 4.72
CA THR A 49 3.05 -2.28 3.90
C THR A 49 4.23 -1.33 3.99
N TRP A 50 4.39 -0.50 2.97
CA TRP A 50 5.42 0.54 2.98
C TRP A 50 5.04 1.64 1.99
N VAL A 51 5.74 2.76 2.11
CA VAL A 51 5.56 3.92 1.22
C VAL A 51 6.86 4.13 0.45
N GLU A 52 6.72 4.34 -0.85
CA GLU A 52 7.88 4.63 -1.72
C GLU A 52 7.82 6.05 -2.26
#